data_f4f3440bc1bb56c82973bb3e53f092fc
#
_entry.id   f4f3440bc1bb56c82973bb3e53f092fc
#
_cell.length_a   1.000
_cell.length_b   1.000
_cell.length_c   1.000
_cell.angle_alpha   90.00
_cell.angle_beta   90.00
_cell.angle_gamma   90.00
#
_symmetry.space_group_name_H-M   'P 1'
#
loop_
_entity.id
_entity.type
_entity.pdbx_description
1 polymer ?
#
loop_
_entity_poly.entity_id
_entity_poly.type
_entity_poly.pdbx_seq_one_letter_code
_entity_poly.pdbx_strand_id
1 'polypeptide(L)'
;MTKAITVSGLHKSFGRTHALAGLDLEAETGEVHGFLGPNGAGKSTSLRVMLGLLRADSGAVRVLGRDPWADAVELHRRLAYVPGDVELWPNLTGGEAIDLLARLRGGLDRKRRAELVERFDLDPTKKGRAYSKGNRQKVAIVAALASDAELLLLDEPTAGLDPLMEVVFQDVIGEAKAAGRTVLLSSHILAQVEKLADRVSIIRLGRTVQSGTLDELRHLTRTTIEAETERPVTGLGELPGVHDLRILDDATGRVHFAVDGGRVDAAVRKLTEFGIRSLVSHPPTLEELMLRHYGSELAANGHSSQGHGTDGHASDRHASDRHGTDGDLR
;
A
#
# COMPACT_ATOMS: atom_id res chain seq x y z
N MET A 1 16.73 18.56 -5.10
CA MET A 1 15.57 18.62 -4.18
C MET A 1 16.00 18.10 -2.83
N THR A 2 15.47 18.61 -1.73
CA THR A 2 15.81 18.16 -0.38
C THR A 2 14.92 16.98 -0.01
N LYS A 3 15.50 15.95 0.62
CA LYS A 3 14.74 14.77 1.06
C LYS A 3 14.09 15.05 2.41
N ALA A 4 12.78 14.84 2.48
CA ALA A 4 12.03 14.91 3.73
C ALA A 4 12.21 13.64 4.57
N ILE A 5 12.35 12.48 3.91
CA ILE A 5 12.60 11.19 4.55
C ILE A 5 13.74 10.50 3.82
N THR A 6 14.67 9.94 4.61
CA THR A 6 15.73 9.05 4.10
C THR A 6 15.87 7.88 5.06
N VAL A 7 15.73 6.68 4.53
CA VAL A 7 15.93 5.42 5.25
C VAL A 7 16.92 4.58 4.46
N SER A 8 17.95 4.06 5.10
CA SER A 8 18.99 3.24 4.48
C SER A 8 19.25 1.99 5.29
N GLY A 9 19.08 0.83 4.66
CA GLY A 9 19.39 -0.47 5.22
C GLY A 9 18.73 -0.72 6.57
N LEU A 10 17.46 -0.32 6.75
CA LEU A 10 16.80 -0.37 8.05
C LEU A 10 16.41 -1.79 8.44
N HIS A 11 16.86 -2.21 9.62
CA HIS A 11 16.54 -3.51 10.20
C HIS A 11 15.76 -3.37 11.50
N LYS A 12 14.76 -4.24 11.68
CA LYS A 12 14.00 -4.39 12.93
C LYS A 12 13.46 -5.80 13.08
N SER A 13 13.74 -6.40 14.24
CA SER A 13 13.27 -7.73 14.58
C SER A 13 12.48 -7.73 15.89
N PHE A 14 11.51 -8.61 15.99
CA PHE A 14 10.75 -8.92 17.20
C PHE A 14 10.88 -10.42 17.48
N GLY A 15 11.78 -10.78 18.39
CA GLY A 15 12.15 -12.15 18.62
C GLY A 15 12.72 -12.79 17.35
N ARG A 16 12.06 -13.80 16.81
CA ARG A 16 12.48 -14.50 15.57
C ARG A 16 11.91 -13.87 14.29
N THR A 17 11.03 -12.89 14.40
CA THR A 17 10.38 -12.28 13.25
C THR A 17 11.14 -11.03 12.81
N HIS A 18 11.67 -11.03 11.58
CA HIS A 18 12.29 -9.88 10.96
C HIS A 18 11.21 -9.01 10.32
N ALA A 19 10.80 -7.94 11.01
CA ALA A 19 9.78 -7.02 10.49
C ALA A 19 10.36 -6.08 9.43
N LEU A 20 11.63 -5.70 9.56
CA LEU A 20 12.40 -4.95 8.56
C LEU A 20 13.73 -5.66 8.34
N ALA A 21 14.13 -5.85 7.09
CA ALA A 21 15.25 -6.69 6.68
C ALA A 21 16.19 -5.97 5.68
N GLY A 22 16.47 -4.70 5.91
CA GLY A 22 17.26 -3.84 5.02
C GLY A 22 16.33 -2.98 4.14
N LEU A 23 15.38 -2.27 4.77
CA LEU A 23 14.48 -1.36 4.08
C LEU A 23 15.21 -0.09 3.68
N ASP A 24 15.04 0.33 2.43
CA ASP A 24 15.44 1.64 1.91
C ASP A 24 14.19 2.43 1.50
N LEU A 25 14.15 3.74 1.82
CA LEU A 25 13.06 4.61 1.44
C LEU A 25 13.56 6.06 1.33
N GLU A 26 13.18 6.72 0.27
CA GLU A 26 13.43 8.15 0.08
C GLU A 26 12.14 8.85 -0.33
N ALA A 27 11.81 9.96 0.35
CA ALA A 27 10.71 10.83 -0.03
C ALA A 27 11.21 12.28 -0.13
N GLU A 28 10.88 12.95 -1.24
CA GLU A 28 11.26 14.32 -1.51
C GLU A 28 10.33 15.29 -0.74
N THR A 29 10.85 16.49 -0.48
CA THR A 29 10.04 17.55 0.15
C THR A 29 8.97 18.04 -0.82
N GLY A 30 7.72 18.12 -0.35
CA GLY A 30 6.57 18.62 -1.13
C GLY A 30 5.91 17.58 -2.03
N GLU A 31 6.35 16.30 -1.99
CA GLU A 31 5.69 15.22 -2.74
C GLU A 31 4.68 14.43 -1.89
N VAL A 32 3.76 13.77 -2.56
CA VAL A 32 2.97 12.68 -2.00
C VAL A 32 3.66 11.38 -2.38
N HIS A 33 4.24 10.70 -1.39
CA HIS A 33 4.92 9.43 -1.56
C HIS A 33 4.06 8.27 -1.09
N GLY A 34 3.71 7.37 -2.01
CA GLY A 34 2.98 6.13 -1.71
C GLY A 34 3.91 5.06 -1.13
N PHE A 35 3.55 4.49 0.01
CA PHE A 35 4.29 3.42 0.67
C PHE A 35 3.45 2.15 0.68
N LEU A 36 3.64 1.30 -0.32
CA LEU A 36 2.75 0.22 -0.69
C LEU A 36 3.27 -1.14 -0.26
N GLY A 37 2.37 -2.01 0.14
CA GLY A 37 2.72 -3.40 0.44
C GLY A 37 1.58 -4.12 1.18
N PRO A 38 1.61 -5.47 1.21
CA PRO A 38 0.62 -6.26 1.91
C PRO A 38 0.65 -6.04 3.42
N ASN A 39 -0.34 -6.58 4.10
CA ASN A 39 -0.32 -6.65 5.54
C ASN A 39 0.87 -7.49 6.02
N GLY A 40 1.58 -7.00 7.04
CA GLY A 40 2.81 -7.64 7.52
C GLY A 40 4.08 -7.31 6.72
N ALA A 41 4.03 -6.51 5.65
CA ALA A 41 5.20 -6.14 4.87
C ALA A 41 6.22 -5.26 5.62
N GLY A 42 5.83 -4.65 6.76
CA GLY A 42 6.69 -3.78 7.56
C GLY A 42 6.29 -2.29 7.55
N LYS A 43 5.19 -1.90 6.86
CA LYS A 43 4.76 -0.49 6.71
C LYS A 43 4.64 0.23 8.06
N SER A 44 3.75 -0.23 8.93
CA SER A 44 3.53 0.41 10.24
C SER A 44 4.76 0.34 11.14
N THR A 45 5.59 -0.70 11.02
CA THR A 45 6.87 -0.79 11.74
C THR A 45 7.83 0.32 11.29
N SER A 46 7.95 0.54 9.99
CA SER A 46 8.76 1.62 9.42
C SER A 46 8.29 2.98 9.88
N LEU A 47 6.97 3.23 9.82
CA LEU A 47 6.38 4.50 10.30
C LEU A 47 6.65 4.72 11.79
N ARG A 48 6.56 3.70 12.64
CA ARG A 48 6.88 3.81 14.07
C ARG A 48 8.36 4.14 14.31
N VAL A 49 9.27 3.63 13.48
CA VAL A 49 10.69 4.00 13.54
C VAL A 49 10.89 5.45 13.12
N MET A 50 10.25 5.90 12.03
CA MET A 50 10.29 7.29 11.57
C MET A 50 9.68 8.28 12.56
N LEU A 51 8.74 7.82 13.38
CA LEU A 51 8.14 8.59 14.48
C LEU A 51 9.02 8.62 15.76
N GLY A 52 10.12 7.88 15.81
CA GLY A 52 10.90 7.71 17.03
C GLY A 52 10.16 6.95 18.15
N LEU A 53 9.07 6.24 17.81
CA LEU A 53 8.31 5.39 18.74
C LEU A 53 8.92 3.98 18.88
N LEU A 54 9.77 3.61 17.94
CA LEU A 54 10.43 2.32 17.88
C LEU A 54 11.88 2.51 17.44
N ARG A 55 12.82 1.96 18.22
CA ARG A 55 14.24 2.00 17.86
C ARG A 55 14.57 0.90 16.85
N ALA A 56 15.26 1.28 15.79
CA ALA A 56 15.82 0.31 14.83
C ALA A 56 16.91 -0.54 15.47
N ASP A 57 17.11 -1.74 14.95
CA ASP A 57 18.21 -2.61 15.37
C ASP A 57 19.51 -2.20 14.65
N SER A 58 19.39 -1.81 13.36
CA SER A 58 20.50 -1.26 12.56
C SER A 58 19.96 -0.48 11.36
N GLY A 59 20.84 0.19 10.61
CA GLY A 59 20.50 1.07 9.51
C GLY A 59 20.44 2.55 9.96
N ALA A 60 20.09 3.42 9.02
CA ALA A 60 19.99 4.86 9.25
C ALA A 60 18.62 5.39 8.86
N VAL A 61 18.09 6.32 9.65
CA VAL A 61 16.82 7.03 9.38
C VAL A 61 17.03 8.52 9.61
N ARG A 62 16.58 9.33 8.65
CA ARG A 62 16.48 10.78 8.79
C ARG A 62 15.09 11.24 8.38
N VAL A 63 14.48 12.06 9.20
CA VAL A 63 13.17 12.68 8.96
C VAL A 63 13.34 14.19 9.08
N LEU A 64 13.02 14.94 8.04
CA LEU A 64 13.27 16.39 7.95
C LEU A 64 14.72 16.76 8.33
N GLY A 65 15.68 15.90 7.93
CA GLY A 65 17.11 16.06 8.20
C GLY A 65 17.55 15.65 9.60
N ARG A 66 16.65 15.22 10.50
CA ARG A 66 16.92 14.90 11.91
C ARG A 66 16.84 13.41 12.21
N ASP A 67 17.44 13.01 13.30
CA ASP A 67 17.32 11.64 13.83
C ASP A 67 16.00 11.47 14.60
N PRO A 68 15.08 10.59 14.18
CA PRO A 68 13.77 10.49 14.81
C PRO A 68 13.80 9.99 16.25
N TRP A 69 14.85 9.27 16.66
CA TRP A 69 15.01 8.82 18.04
C TRP A 69 15.60 9.90 18.94
N ALA A 70 16.64 10.57 18.47
CA ALA A 70 17.34 11.59 19.25
C ALA A 70 16.55 12.91 19.30
N ASP A 71 15.91 13.30 18.20
CA ASP A 71 15.25 14.60 18.01
C ASP A 71 13.71 14.48 18.02
N ALA A 72 13.14 13.44 18.64
CA ALA A 72 11.71 13.11 18.57
C ALA A 72 10.80 14.30 18.91
N VAL A 73 11.11 15.06 19.99
CA VAL A 73 10.28 16.20 20.44
C VAL A 73 10.21 17.31 19.38
N GLU A 74 11.36 17.65 18.78
CA GLU A 74 11.42 18.68 17.72
C GLU A 74 10.72 18.20 16.44
N LEU A 75 10.88 16.93 16.09
CA LEU A 75 10.22 16.35 14.92
C LEU A 75 8.69 16.31 15.08
N HIS A 76 8.18 15.95 16.27
CA HIS A 76 6.74 15.86 16.50
C HIS A 76 6.03 17.23 16.46
N ARG A 77 6.74 18.34 16.52
CA ARG A 77 6.20 19.69 16.25
C ARG A 77 6.03 19.96 14.76
N ARG A 78 6.83 19.30 13.90
CA ARG A 78 6.90 19.54 12.46
C ARG A 78 6.19 18.45 11.65
N LEU A 79 5.82 17.34 12.27
CA LEU A 79 5.11 16.24 11.61
C LEU A 79 3.75 15.97 12.25
N ALA A 80 2.83 15.44 11.46
CA ALA A 80 1.57 14.90 11.94
C ALA A 80 1.41 13.44 11.52
N TYR A 81 0.84 12.63 12.41
CA TYR A 81 0.64 11.21 12.21
C TYR A 81 -0.84 10.84 12.31
N VAL A 82 -1.31 10.07 11.35
CA VAL A 82 -2.62 9.41 11.37
C VAL A 82 -2.38 7.91 11.42
N PRO A 83 -2.69 7.23 12.53
CA PRO A 83 -2.54 5.78 12.65
C PRO A 83 -3.64 5.03 11.87
N GLY A 84 -3.35 3.79 11.45
CA GLY A 84 -4.32 2.94 10.74
C GLY A 84 -5.45 2.43 11.64
N ASP A 85 -5.22 2.39 12.95
CA ASP A 85 -6.25 2.11 13.95
C ASP A 85 -6.24 3.22 14.99
N VAL A 86 -7.29 4.04 14.93
CA VAL A 86 -7.42 5.24 15.77
C VAL A 86 -8.20 4.91 17.01
N GLU A 87 -7.55 5.07 18.17
CA GLU A 87 -8.20 5.06 19.47
C GLU A 87 -8.29 6.48 20.02
N LEU A 88 -9.47 6.87 20.45
CA LEU A 88 -9.71 8.17 21.09
C LEU A 88 -9.96 7.99 22.57
N TRP A 89 -9.65 9.02 23.35
CA TRP A 89 -10.04 9.07 24.76
C TRP A 89 -11.56 8.95 24.90
N PRO A 90 -12.08 7.93 25.61
CA PRO A 90 -13.52 7.60 25.59
C PRO A 90 -14.42 8.74 26.07
N ASN A 91 -13.91 9.58 26.96
CA ASN A 91 -14.66 10.66 27.61
C ASN A 91 -14.49 12.03 26.95
N LEU A 92 -13.48 12.22 26.09
CA LEU A 92 -13.33 13.44 25.30
C LEU A 92 -14.28 13.42 24.10
N THR A 93 -14.77 14.58 23.71
CA THR A 93 -15.44 14.76 22.44
C THR A 93 -14.42 14.74 21.29
N GLY A 94 -14.88 14.53 20.06
CA GLY A 94 -14.01 14.61 18.88
C GLY A 94 -13.34 15.97 18.74
N GLY A 95 -14.08 17.05 19.00
CA GLY A 95 -13.54 18.40 19.01
C GLY A 95 -12.47 18.61 20.07
N GLU A 96 -12.70 18.14 21.29
CA GLU A 96 -11.70 18.19 22.37
C GLU A 96 -10.45 17.37 22.06
N ALA A 97 -10.61 16.21 21.42
CA ALA A 97 -9.49 15.37 20.98
C ALA A 97 -8.65 16.07 19.90
N ILE A 98 -9.29 16.68 18.90
CA ILE A 98 -8.61 17.49 17.87
C ILE A 98 -7.83 18.63 18.53
N ASP A 99 -8.46 19.38 19.43
CA ASP A 99 -7.85 20.54 20.09
C ASP A 99 -6.71 20.12 21.04
N LEU A 100 -6.80 18.95 21.67
CA LEU A 100 -5.73 18.39 22.51
C LEU A 100 -4.51 18.03 21.65
N LEU A 101 -4.72 17.29 20.56
CA LEU A 101 -3.65 16.90 19.63
C LEU A 101 -2.97 18.13 18.99
N ALA A 102 -3.75 19.16 18.70
CA ALA A 102 -3.24 20.42 18.19
C ALA A 102 -2.31 21.13 19.20
N ARG A 103 -2.74 21.23 20.47
CA ARG A 103 -1.92 21.87 21.53
C ARG A 103 -0.59 21.16 21.73
N LEU A 104 -0.56 19.83 21.62
CA LEU A 104 0.68 19.04 21.75
C LEU A 104 1.68 19.33 20.62
N ARG A 105 1.20 19.81 19.45
CA ARG A 105 2.03 20.15 18.28
C ARG A 105 2.35 21.65 18.14
N GLY A 106 1.79 22.50 18.97
CA GLY A 106 2.01 23.95 18.90
C GLY A 106 0.83 24.77 18.41
N GLY A 107 -0.28 24.13 18.05
CA GLY A 107 -1.51 24.78 17.61
C GLY A 107 -2.14 24.18 16.36
N LEU A 108 -3.21 24.82 15.88
CA LEU A 108 -3.86 24.52 14.61
C LEU A 108 -4.50 25.80 14.04
N ASP A 109 -4.76 25.80 12.74
CA ASP A 109 -5.61 26.79 12.10
C ASP A 109 -7.09 26.50 12.43
N ARG A 110 -7.69 27.42 13.19
CA ARG A 110 -9.11 27.27 13.60
C ARG A 110 -10.08 27.32 12.42
N LYS A 111 -9.78 28.11 11.40
CA LYS A 111 -10.61 28.21 10.19
C LYS A 111 -10.53 26.89 9.42
N ARG A 112 -9.31 26.40 9.21
CA ARG A 112 -9.09 25.13 8.54
C ARG A 112 -9.69 23.94 9.29
N ARG A 113 -9.63 23.96 10.63
CA ARG A 113 -10.29 22.96 11.47
C ARG A 113 -11.81 22.94 11.25
N ALA A 114 -12.46 24.11 11.25
CA ALA A 114 -13.90 24.20 11.05
C ALA A 114 -14.31 23.71 9.66
N GLU A 115 -13.59 24.12 8.63
CA GLU A 115 -13.78 23.65 7.25
C GLU A 115 -13.64 22.13 7.13
N LEU A 116 -12.60 21.54 7.70
CA LEU A 116 -12.38 20.10 7.65
C LEU A 116 -13.44 19.32 8.41
N VAL A 117 -13.90 19.82 9.57
CA VAL A 117 -15.01 19.21 10.33
C VAL A 117 -16.26 19.15 9.48
N GLU A 118 -16.58 20.21 8.74
CA GLU A 118 -17.74 20.27 7.83
C GLU A 118 -17.55 19.32 6.63
N ARG A 119 -16.41 19.37 5.94
CA ARG A 119 -16.13 18.56 4.74
C ARG A 119 -16.16 17.07 5.03
N PHE A 120 -15.65 16.64 6.19
CA PHE A 120 -15.68 15.24 6.61
C PHE A 120 -17.00 14.82 7.26
N ASP A 121 -18.00 15.68 7.30
CA ASP A 121 -19.28 15.41 7.97
C ASP A 121 -19.06 14.82 9.37
N LEU A 122 -18.24 15.51 10.17
CA LEU A 122 -17.86 15.07 11.51
C LEU A 122 -18.64 15.86 12.56
N ASP A 123 -19.39 15.17 13.41
CA ASP A 123 -19.99 15.80 14.60
C ASP A 123 -18.96 15.90 15.73
N PRO A 124 -18.33 17.06 15.98
CA PRO A 124 -17.25 17.19 16.93
C PRO A 124 -17.73 17.14 18.40
N THR A 125 -19.04 17.10 18.65
CA THR A 125 -19.62 17.10 20.00
C THR A 125 -19.77 15.71 20.59
N LYS A 126 -19.74 14.66 19.77
CA LYS A 126 -19.82 13.26 20.21
C LYS A 126 -18.59 12.85 21.01
N LYS A 127 -18.78 12.04 22.04
CA LYS A 127 -17.68 11.45 22.83
C LYS A 127 -16.98 10.34 22.06
N GLY A 128 -15.67 10.16 22.29
CA GLY A 128 -14.81 9.18 21.63
C GLY A 128 -15.41 7.76 21.63
N ARG A 129 -16.03 7.34 22.73
CA ARG A 129 -16.68 6.03 22.85
C ARG A 129 -17.91 5.84 21.94
N ALA A 130 -18.52 6.93 21.47
CA ALA A 130 -19.70 6.89 20.62
C ALA A 130 -19.39 6.92 19.11
N TYR A 131 -18.13 7.08 18.74
CA TYR A 131 -17.74 7.11 17.35
C TYR A 131 -17.58 5.68 16.77
N SER A 132 -18.02 5.50 15.54
CA SER A 132 -17.63 4.36 14.71
C SER A 132 -16.13 4.40 14.38
N LYS A 133 -15.56 3.31 13.87
CA LYS A 133 -14.17 3.26 13.42
C LYS A 133 -13.88 4.39 12.41
N GLY A 134 -14.73 4.55 11.38
CA GLY A 134 -14.57 5.61 10.37
C GLY A 134 -14.62 7.01 10.95
N ASN A 135 -15.51 7.28 11.91
CA ASN A 135 -15.56 8.60 12.53
C ASN A 135 -14.36 8.88 13.45
N ARG A 136 -13.80 7.87 14.13
CA ARG A 136 -12.52 8.03 14.83
C ARG A 136 -11.38 8.37 13.88
N GLN A 137 -11.37 7.71 12.70
CA GLN A 137 -10.41 8.00 11.63
C GLN A 137 -10.53 9.45 11.15
N LYS A 138 -11.75 9.95 10.90
CA LYS A 138 -12.02 11.35 10.53
C LYS A 138 -11.46 12.33 11.57
N VAL A 139 -11.63 12.06 12.88
CA VAL A 139 -11.05 12.90 13.94
C VAL A 139 -9.52 12.99 13.82
N ALA A 140 -8.83 11.88 13.61
CA ALA A 140 -7.37 11.87 13.46
C ALA A 140 -6.91 12.61 12.19
N ILE A 141 -7.62 12.43 11.07
CA ILE A 141 -7.37 13.12 9.81
C ILE A 141 -7.53 14.63 9.98
N VAL A 142 -8.65 15.09 10.57
CA VAL A 142 -8.90 16.51 10.82
C VAL A 142 -7.81 17.10 11.73
N ALA A 143 -7.43 16.41 12.80
CA ALA A 143 -6.37 16.87 13.71
C ALA A 143 -5.00 16.99 13.01
N ALA A 144 -4.69 16.09 12.08
CA ALA A 144 -3.45 16.13 11.32
C ALA A 144 -3.44 17.23 10.24
N LEU A 145 -4.54 17.36 9.50
CA LEU A 145 -4.62 18.28 8.36
C LEU A 145 -4.91 19.73 8.73
N ALA A 146 -5.50 19.98 9.92
CA ALA A 146 -5.68 21.31 10.48
C ALA A 146 -4.41 21.87 11.13
N SER A 147 -3.36 21.08 11.30
CA SER A 147 -2.06 21.50 11.83
C SER A 147 -1.16 22.07 10.73
N ASP A 148 -0.14 22.84 11.13
CA ASP A 148 0.89 23.40 10.23
C ASP A 148 2.07 22.44 9.99
N ALA A 149 1.86 21.14 10.18
CA ALA A 149 2.91 20.13 10.01
C ALA A 149 3.45 20.12 8.57
N GLU A 150 4.77 20.12 8.43
CA GLU A 150 5.47 20.07 7.15
C GLU A 150 5.42 18.67 6.51
N LEU A 151 5.33 17.64 7.37
CA LEU A 151 5.29 16.23 6.99
C LEU A 151 4.06 15.54 7.58
N LEU A 152 3.31 14.86 6.73
CA LEU A 152 2.19 13.99 7.10
C LEU A 152 2.60 12.53 6.95
N LEU A 153 2.60 11.76 8.04
CA LEU A 153 2.75 10.32 8.02
C LEU A 153 1.37 9.69 8.20
N LEU A 154 0.86 9.03 7.17
CA LEU A 154 -0.50 8.51 7.14
C LEU A 154 -0.46 6.99 6.98
N ASP A 155 -0.85 6.27 8.02
CA ASP A 155 -0.88 4.81 8.04
C ASP A 155 -2.29 4.32 7.73
N GLU A 156 -2.52 3.85 6.50
CA GLU A 156 -3.82 3.38 6.01
C GLU A 156 -4.99 4.34 6.34
N PRO A 157 -4.87 5.64 6.03
CA PRO A 157 -5.77 6.68 6.55
C PRO A 157 -7.22 6.57 6.08
N THR A 158 -7.48 5.87 5.00
CA THR A 158 -8.83 5.68 4.43
C THR A 158 -9.53 4.44 4.98
N ALA A 159 -8.87 3.66 5.84
CA ALA A 159 -9.46 2.46 6.43
C ALA A 159 -10.72 2.77 7.24
N GLY A 160 -11.87 2.29 6.74
CA GLY A 160 -13.18 2.50 7.36
C GLY A 160 -13.88 3.82 7.01
N LEU A 161 -13.35 4.58 6.06
CA LEU A 161 -14.08 5.66 5.39
C LEU A 161 -15.03 5.08 4.34
N ASP A 162 -16.16 5.75 4.14
CA ASP A 162 -17.03 5.47 3.00
C ASP A 162 -16.45 6.09 1.71
N PRO A 163 -16.90 5.66 0.52
CA PRO A 163 -16.35 6.13 -0.75
C PRO A 163 -16.43 7.66 -0.96
N LEU A 164 -17.46 8.32 -0.41
CA LEU A 164 -17.58 9.77 -0.51
C LEU A 164 -16.50 10.46 0.31
N MET A 165 -16.24 9.97 1.51
CA MET A 165 -15.21 10.51 2.40
C MET A 165 -13.81 10.21 1.89
N GLU A 166 -13.61 9.13 1.14
CA GLU A 166 -12.35 8.89 0.43
C GLU A 166 -12.06 9.96 -0.62
N VAL A 167 -13.08 10.40 -1.37
CA VAL A 167 -12.94 11.51 -2.34
C VAL A 167 -12.58 12.81 -1.61
N VAL A 168 -13.29 13.14 -0.53
CA VAL A 168 -12.96 14.31 0.30
C VAL A 168 -11.52 14.24 0.83
N PHE A 169 -11.08 13.07 1.27
CA PHE A 169 -9.70 12.86 1.73
C PHE A 169 -8.69 13.12 0.59
N GLN A 170 -8.95 12.60 -0.62
CA GLN A 170 -8.09 12.81 -1.78
C GLN A 170 -7.95 14.30 -2.11
N ASP A 171 -9.05 15.05 -2.14
CA ASP A 171 -9.05 16.48 -2.40
C ASP A 171 -8.20 17.24 -1.37
N VAL A 172 -8.40 16.92 -0.08
CA VAL A 172 -7.68 17.60 1.02
C VAL A 172 -6.19 17.27 1.03
N ILE A 173 -5.79 16.05 0.63
CA ILE A 173 -4.38 15.71 0.43
C ILE A 173 -3.79 16.49 -0.75
N GLY A 174 -4.54 16.63 -1.86
CA GLY A 174 -4.13 17.47 -2.99
C GLY A 174 -3.89 18.93 -2.59
N GLU A 175 -4.75 19.49 -1.75
CA GLU A 175 -4.58 20.85 -1.19
C GLU A 175 -3.34 20.94 -0.28
N ALA A 176 -3.11 19.93 0.56
CA ALA A 176 -1.93 19.88 1.42
C ALA A 176 -0.62 19.85 0.60
N LYS A 177 -0.59 19.05 -0.48
CA LYS A 177 0.50 19.02 -1.45
C LYS A 177 0.69 20.37 -2.13
N ALA A 178 -0.39 20.99 -2.62
CA ALA A 178 -0.35 22.30 -3.27
C ALA A 178 0.19 23.40 -2.32
N ALA A 179 -0.02 23.25 -1.01
CA ALA A 179 0.56 24.10 0.03
C ALA A 179 2.04 23.76 0.35
N GLY A 180 2.68 22.84 -0.39
CA GLY A 180 4.09 22.45 -0.21
C GLY A 180 4.34 21.44 0.91
N ARG A 181 3.31 20.84 1.49
CA ARG A 181 3.46 19.81 2.53
C ARG A 181 3.89 18.47 1.91
N THR A 182 4.73 17.75 2.62
CA THR A 182 5.14 16.38 2.24
C THR A 182 4.18 15.36 2.85
N VAL A 183 3.82 14.35 2.10
CA VAL A 183 2.92 13.28 2.56
C VAL A 183 3.57 11.92 2.30
N LEU A 184 3.73 11.10 3.34
CA LEU A 184 3.99 9.68 3.21
C LEU A 184 2.70 8.93 3.52
N LEU A 185 2.13 8.29 2.51
CA LEU A 185 0.85 7.59 2.58
C LEU A 185 1.06 6.08 2.49
N SER A 186 0.90 5.34 3.59
CA SER A 186 0.89 3.88 3.52
C SER A 186 -0.48 3.36 3.11
N SER A 187 -0.50 2.38 2.22
CA SER A 187 -1.72 1.67 1.82
C SER A 187 -1.41 0.25 1.35
N HIS A 188 -2.41 -0.61 1.42
CA HIS A 188 -2.43 -1.88 0.69
C HIS A 188 -3.36 -1.82 -0.53
N ILE A 189 -4.07 -0.71 -0.74
CA ILE A 189 -4.99 -0.46 -1.86
C ILE A 189 -4.31 0.47 -2.86
N LEU A 190 -3.87 -0.11 -3.97
CA LEU A 190 -3.08 0.55 -4.99
C LEU A 190 -3.82 1.67 -5.72
N ALA A 191 -5.08 1.43 -6.08
CA ALA A 191 -5.91 2.40 -6.79
C ALA A 191 -6.10 3.73 -6.04
N GLN A 192 -6.03 3.71 -4.70
CA GLN A 192 -6.08 4.93 -3.89
C GLN A 192 -4.79 5.74 -4.00
N VAL A 193 -3.65 5.04 -4.02
CA VAL A 193 -2.33 5.67 -4.08
C VAL A 193 -2.04 6.19 -5.47
N GLU A 194 -2.44 5.48 -6.53
CA GLU A 194 -2.29 5.92 -7.93
C GLU A 194 -2.92 7.29 -8.22
N LYS A 195 -3.98 7.64 -7.50
CA LYS A 195 -4.67 8.94 -7.67
C LYS A 195 -3.95 10.11 -6.99
N LEU A 196 -3.12 9.84 -5.99
CA LEU A 196 -2.55 10.85 -5.10
C LEU A 196 -1.05 10.98 -5.22
N ALA A 197 -0.34 9.86 -5.40
CA ALA A 197 1.10 9.81 -5.26
C ALA A 197 1.84 10.30 -6.51
N ASP A 198 2.93 11.03 -6.28
CA ASP A 198 3.91 11.37 -7.31
C ASP A 198 4.90 10.23 -7.52
N ARG A 199 5.30 9.62 -6.41
CA ARG A 199 6.24 8.49 -6.36
C ARG A 199 5.72 7.43 -5.42
N VAL A 200 6.16 6.21 -5.63
CA VAL A 200 5.75 5.05 -4.83
C VAL A 200 6.97 4.22 -4.47
N SER A 201 6.96 3.66 -3.28
CA SER A 201 7.85 2.57 -2.87
C SER A 201 7.03 1.36 -2.50
N ILE A 202 7.30 0.24 -3.15
CA ILE A 202 6.66 -1.04 -2.88
C ILE A 202 7.54 -1.81 -1.92
N ILE A 203 6.97 -2.23 -0.78
CA ILE A 203 7.68 -3.02 0.21
C ILE A 203 7.12 -4.43 0.35
N ARG A 204 8.01 -5.37 0.62
CA ARG A 204 7.69 -6.76 0.88
C ARG A 204 8.71 -7.39 1.84
N LEU A 205 8.24 -8.17 2.81
CA LEU A 205 9.09 -8.85 3.78
C LEU A 205 10.17 -7.94 4.41
N GLY A 206 9.79 -6.70 4.72
CA GLY A 206 10.67 -5.71 5.34
C GLY A 206 11.74 -5.12 4.43
N ARG A 207 11.60 -5.24 3.09
CA ARG A 207 12.51 -4.68 2.09
C ARG A 207 11.75 -3.88 1.06
N THR A 208 12.37 -2.85 0.51
CA THR A 208 11.87 -2.18 -0.69
C THR A 208 12.22 -3.03 -1.90
N VAL A 209 11.19 -3.44 -2.63
CA VAL A 209 11.34 -4.24 -3.86
C VAL A 209 11.37 -3.37 -5.10
N GLN A 210 10.71 -2.21 -5.05
CA GLN A 210 10.69 -1.26 -6.14
C GLN A 210 10.36 0.15 -5.65
N SER A 211 10.93 1.18 -6.29
CA SER A 211 10.62 2.58 -6.03
C SER A 211 10.77 3.39 -7.31
N GLY A 212 9.90 4.39 -7.52
CA GLY A 212 9.93 5.25 -8.70
C GLY A 212 8.68 6.11 -8.80
N THR A 213 8.61 6.95 -9.82
CA THR A 213 7.37 7.64 -10.22
C THR A 213 6.36 6.61 -10.76
N LEU A 214 5.08 6.98 -10.75
CA LEU A 214 4.04 6.12 -11.33
C LEU A 214 4.33 5.81 -12.80
N ASP A 215 4.83 6.78 -13.56
CA ASP A 215 5.17 6.58 -14.97
C ASP A 215 6.36 5.64 -15.16
N GLU A 216 7.44 5.81 -14.38
CA GLU A 216 8.57 4.88 -14.37
C GLU A 216 8.12 3.44 -14.07
N LEU A 217 7.25 3.28 -13.08
CA LEU A 217 6.74 1.97 -12.68
C LEU A 217 5.81 1.35 -13.74
N ARG A 218 4.98 2.16 -14.40
CA ARG A 218 4.11 1.71 -15.50
C ARG A 218 4.91 1.28 -16.71
N HIS A 219 6.02 1.95 -17.05
CA HIS A 219 6.89 1.53 -18.15
C HIS A 219 7.56 0.17 -17.93
N LEU A 220 7.68 -0.28 -16.70
CA LEU A 220 8.20 -1.61 -16.35
C LEU A 220 7.15 -2.73 -16.45
N THR A 221 5.90 -2.38 -16.75
CA THR A 221 4.78 -3.31 -16.89
C THR A 221 4.24 -3.34 -18.32
N ARG A 222 3.46 -4.37 -18.60
CA ARG A 222 2.84 -4.58 -19.89
C ARG A 222 1.47 -3.93 -19.94
N THR A 223 1.14 -3.32 -21.06
CA THR A 223 -0.22 -2.85 -21.35
C THR A 223 -1.08 -4.04 -21.78
N THR A 224 -2.23 -4.22 -21.16
CA THR A 224 -3.21 -5.22 -21.58
C THR A 224 -4.13 -4.62 -22.63
N ILE A 225 -4.29 -5.31 -23.76
CA ILE A 225 -5.15 -4.88 -24.86
C ILE A 225 -6.24 -5.93 -25.07
N GLU A 226 -7.48 -5.47 -25.10
CA GLU A 226 -8.63 -6.21 -25.62
C GLU A 226 -9.06 -5.55 -26.94
N ALA A 227 -9.15 -6.34 -28.00
CA ALA A 227 -9.60 -5.84 -29.28
C ALA A 227 -10.60 -6.80 -29.93
N GLU A 228 -11.53 -6.22 -30.68
CA GLU A 228 -12.43 -6.93 -31.59
C GLU A 228 -12.19 -6.41 -33.00
N THR A 229 -11.99 -7.31 -33.95
CA THR A 229 -11.65 -6.98 -35.36
C THR A 229 -12.70 -7.51 -36.29
N GLU A 230 -12.74 -6.99 -37.54
CA GLU A 230 -13.65 -7.47 -38.57
C GLU A 230 -13.28 -8.84 -39.14
N ARG A 231 -11.99 -9.17 -39.08
CA ARG A 231 -11.43 -10.43 -39.55
C ARG A 231 -10.58 -11.08 -38.47
N PRO A 232 -10.48 -12.42 -38.43
CA PRO A 232 -9.62 -13.11 -37.47
C PRO A 232 -8.18 -12.59 -37.48
N VAL A 233 -7.61 -12.35 -36.31
CA VAL A 233 -6.26 -11.79 -36.14
C VAL A 233 -5.23 -12.92 -36.29
N THR A 234 -4.25 -12.74 -37.18
CA THR A 234 -3.13 -13.68 -37.36
C THR A 234 -1.78 -12.97 -37.23
N GLY A 235 -0.75 -13.72 -36.83
CA GLY A 235 0.61 -13.20 -36.68
C GLY A 235 0.84 -12.19 -35.53
N LEU A 236 -0.16 -11.95 -34.69
CA LEU A 236 -0.01 -11.03 -33.54
C LEU A 236 0.92 -11.62 -32.48
N GLY A 237 0.87 -12.93 -32.25
CA GLY A 237 1.74 -13.61 -31.26
C GLY A 237 3.22 -13.70 -31.69
N GLU A 238 3.51 -13.43 -32.97
CA GLU A 238 4.87 -13.42 -33.52
C GLU A 238 5.56 -12.05 -33.30
N LEU A 239 4.79 -11.02 -32.97
CA LEU A 239 5.34 -9.68 -32.75
C LEU A 239 6.19 -9.65 -31.47
N PRO A 240 7.42 -9.10 -31.56
CA PRO A 240 8.25 -8.91 -30.38
C PRO A 240 7.56 -8.02 -29.33
N GLY A 241 7.49 -8.50 -28.09
CA GLY A 241 6.87 -7.78 -26.99
C GLY A 241 5.38 -8.03 -26.81
N VAL A 242 4.76 -8.92 -27.60
CA VAL A 242 3.42 -9.44 -27.35
C VAL A 242 3.51 -10.70 -26.52
N HIS A 243 2.68 -10.79 -25.49
CA HIS A 243 2.67 -11.85 -24.48
C HIS A 243 1.23 -12.25 -24.19
N ASP A 244 1.05 -13.47 -23.67
CA ASP A 244 -0.22 -13.97 -23.13
C ASP A 244 -1.42 -13.83 -24.11
N LEU A 245 -1.16 -13.95 -25.42
CA LEU A 245 -2.18 -13.84 -26.44
C LEU A 245 -3.23 -14.93 -26.26
N ARG A 246 -4.47 -14.52 -26.11
CA ARG A 246 -5.66 -15.38 -26.07
C ARG A 246 -6.63 -14.93 -27.14
N ILE A 247 -7.00 -15.84 -28.01
CA ILE A 247 -8.09 -15.64 -28.95
C ILE A 247 -9.36 -16.06 -28.19
N LEU A 248 -10.23 -15.09 -27.93
CA LEU A 248 -11.46 -15.31 -27.15
C LEU A 248 -12.60 -15.80 -28.05
N ASP A 249 -12.59 -15.40 -29.33
CA ASP A 249 -13.54 -15.84 -30.34
C ASP A 249 -12.92 -15.67 -31.75
N ASP A 250 -12.72 -16.77 -32.42
CA ASP A 250 -12.16 -16.79 -33.77
C ASP A 250 -13.11 -16.20 -34.85
N ALA A 251 -14.42 -16.27 -34.60
CA ALA A 251 -15.42 -15.79 -35.57
C ALA A 251 -15.53 -14.26 -35.56
N THR A 252 -15.42 -13.64 -34.36
CA THR A 252 -15.51 -12.19 -34.18
C THR A 252 -14.14 -11.51 -34.14
N GLY A 253 -13.04 -12.25 -34.23
CA GLY A 253 -11.69 -11.71 -34.16
C GLY A 253 -11.40 -11.06 -32.78
N ARG A 254 -12.04 -11.54 -31.71
CA ARG A 254 -11.85 -11.00 -30.36
C ARG A 254 -10.58 -11.56 -29.72
N VAL A 255 -9.64 -10.68 -29.41
CA VAL A 255 -8.33 -11.04 -28.85
C VAL A 255 -8.07 -10.28 -27.55
N HIS A 256 -7.34 -10.94 -26.66
CA HIS A 256 -6.82 -10.38 -25.42
C HIS A 256 -5.34 -10.72 -25.32
N PHE A 257 -4.49 -9.73 -25.07
CA PHE A 257 -3.05 -9.93 -24.93
C PHE A 257 -2.39 -8.83 -24.10
N ALA A 258 -1.19 -9.11 -23.63
CA ALA A 258 -0.33 -8.13 -23.00
C ALA A 258 0.79 -7.71 -23.96
N VAL A 259 1.16 -6.44 -23.93
CA VAL A 259 2.23 -5.88 -24.77
C VAL A 259 3.16 -4.99 -23.98
N ASP A 260 4.46 -5.08 -24.24
CA ASP A 260 5.46 -4.21 -23.61
C ASP A 260 5.20 -2.75 -24.01
N GLY A 261 5.31 -1.80 -23.05
CA GLY A 261 4.90 -0.41 -23.23
C GLY A 261 5.51 0.28 -24.48
N GLY A 262 6.77 -0.01 -24.78
CA GLY A 262 7.43 0.51 -26.01
C GLY A 262 7.00 -0.16 -27.31
N ARG A 263 6.11 -1.15 -27.29
CA ARG A 263 5.66 -1.93 -28.47
C ARG A 263 4.16 -1.82 -28.74
N VAL A 264 3.44 -1.05 -27.95
CA VAL A 264 1.97 -0.83 -28.10
C VAL A 264 1.63 -0.37 -29.52
N ASP A 265 2.38 0.59 -30.06
CA ASP A 265 2.19 1.12 -31.41
C ASP A 265 2.28 0.02 -32.49
N ALA A 266 3.26 -0.87 -32.40
CA ALA A 266 3.42 -1.97 -33.34
C ALA A 266 2.25 -2.97 -33.27
N ALA A 267 1.77 -3.29 -32.08
CA ALA A 267 0.65 -4.19 -31.87
C ALA A 267 -0.67 -3.58 -32.39
N VAL A 268 -0.91 -2.28 -32.12
CA VAL A 268 -2.09 -1.57 -32.64
C VAL A 268 -2.08 -1.48 -34.15
N ARG A 269 -0.92 -1.17 -34.79
CA ARG A 269 -0.80 -1.20 -36.27
C ARG A 269 -1.13 -2.56 -36.84
N LYS A 270 -0.67 -3.63 -36.20
CA LYS A 270 -1.01 -4.98 -36.64
C LYS A 270 -2.51 -5.25 -36.56
N LEU A 271 -3.18 -4.82 -35.52
CA LEU A 271 -4.64 -4.95 -35.38
C LEU A 271 -5.40 -4.17 -36.46
N THR A 272 -4.90 -2.99 -36.88
CA THR A 272 -5.55 -2.19 -37.93
C THR A 272 -5.62 -2.92 -39.29
N GLU A 273 -4.69 -3.84 -39.59
CA GLU A 273 -4.72 -4.68 -40.79
C GLU A 273 -5.98 -5.56 -40.87
N PHE A 274 -6.60 -5.87 -39.72
CA PHE A 274 -7.77 -6.74 -39.61
C PHE A 274 -9.09 -5.99 -39.43
N GLY A 275 -9.06 -4.64 -39.40
CA GLY A 275 -10.23 -3.78 -39.22
C GLY A 275 -10.70 -3.76 -37.73
N ILE A 276 -10.28 -2.77 -36.99
CA ILE A 276 -10.64 -2.66 -35.57
C ILE A 276 -12.09 -2.20 -35.42
N ARG A 277 -12.94 -3.00 -34.76
CA ARG A 277 -14.30 -2.64 -34.34
C ARG A 277 -14.31 -2.02 -32.92
N SER A 278 -13.55 -2.61 -32.03
CA SER A 278 -13.39 -2.14 -30.65
C SER A 278 -11.95 -2.35 -30.20
N LEU A 279 -11.42 -1.40 -29.47
CA LEU A 279 -10.10 -1.50 -28.84
C LEU A 279 -10.14 -0.85 -27.47
N VAL A 280 -9.83 -1.63 -26.45
CA VAL A 280 -9.67 -1.17 -25.10
C VAL A 280 -8.24 -1.44 -24.67
N SER A 281 -7.55 -0.39 -24.26
CA SER A 281 -6.19 -0.46 -23.72
C SER A 281 -6.25 -0.21 -22.23
N HIS A 282 -5.86 -1.20 -21.45
CA HIS A 282 -5.71 -1.08 -20.01
C HIS A 282 -4.23 -0.82 -19.69
N PRO A 283 -3.88 0.42 -19.30
CA PRO A 283 -2.52 0.66 -18.83
C PRO A 283 -2.22 -0.25 -17.65
N PRO A 284 -0.95 -0.65 -17.48
CA PRO A 284 -0.57 -1.50 -16.37
C PRO A 284 -0.92 -0.86 -15.03
N THR A 285 -1.52 -1.65 -14.17
CA THR A 285 -1.84 -1.24 -12.81
C THR A 285 -0.67 -1.59 -11.87
N LEU A 286 -0.50 -0.82 -10.80
CA LEU A 286 0.44 -1.19 -9.72
C LEU A 286 0.09 -2.56 -9.10
N GLU A 287 -1.18 -2.98 -9.22
CA GLU A 287 -1.66 -4.29 -8.75
C GLU A 287 -1.04 -5.44 -9.56
N GLU A 288 -0.95 -5.30 -10.88
CA GLU A 288 -0.26 -6.26 -11.74
C GLU A 288 1.24 -6.32 -11.43
N LEU A 289 1.87 -5.18 -11.14
CA LEU A 289 3.24 -5.12 -10.66
C LEU A 289 3.44 -5.92 -9.37
N MET A 290 2.57 -5.71 -8.40
CA MET A 290 2.61 -6.46 -7.15
C MET A 290 2.39 -7.94 -7.38
N LEU A 291 1.38 -8.33 -8.18
CA LEU A 291 1.08 -9.74 -8.47
C LEU A 291 2.26 -10.45 -9.15
N ARG A 292 3.01 -9.79 -10.01
CA ARG A 292 4.25 -10.35 -10.61
C ARG A 292 5.32 -10.64 -9.57
N HIS A 293 5.53 -9.71 -8.64
CA HIS A 293 6.46 -9.94 -7.52
C HIS A 293 5.99 -11.05 -6.57
N TYR A 294 4.68 -11.31 -6.50
CA TYR A 294 4.11 -12.43 -5.74
C TYR A 294 4.16 -13.76 -6.50
N GLY A 295 3.88 -13.75 -7.82
CA GLY A 295 3.77 -14.95 -8.66
C GLY A 295 5.12 -15.63 -8.91
N SER A 296 6.20 -14.88 -9.06
CA SER A 296 7.53 -15.42 -9.32
C SER A 296 8.10 -16.27 -8.17
N GLU A 297 7.68 -16.02 -6.93
CA GLU A 297 8.13 -16.80 -5.77
C GLU A 297 7.23 -18.00 -5.43
N LEU A 298 5.94 -17.95 -5.75
CA LEU A 298 5.09 -19.14 -5.70
C LEU A 298 5.62 -20.20 -6.68
N ALA A 299 6.12 -19.79 -7.83
CA ALA A 299 6.79 -20.67 -8.78
C ALA A 299 8.18 -21.13 -8.27
N ALA A 300 8.95 -20.28 -7.60
CA ALA A 300 10.26 -20.63 -7.07
C ALA A 300 10.17 -21.53 -5.82
N ASN A 301 9.19 -21.32 -4.95
CA ASN A 301 8.97 -22.15 -3.76
C ASN A 301 8.23 -23.47 -4.06
N GLY A 302 7.51 -23.57 -5.18
CA GLY A 302 6.86 -24.80 -5.63
C GLY A 302 7.84 -25.87 -6.15
N HIS A 303 9.07 -25.48 -6.52
CA HIS A 303 10.11 -26.41 -7.01
C HIS A 303 11.03 -26.99 -5.93
N SER A 304 10.96 -26.47 -4.70
CA SER A 304 11.80 -26.97 -3.59
C SER A 304 11.14 -28.03 -2.69
N SER A 305 9.88 -28.40 -2.95
CA SER A 305 9.17 -29.39 -2.13
C SER A 305 8.94 -30.77 -2.82
N GLN A 306 9.53 -31.03 -3.98
CA GLN A 306 9.52 -32.36 -4.61
C GLN A 306 10.94 -32.93 -4.66
N GLY A 307 11.38 -33.50 -3.54
CA GLY A 307 12.66 -34.21 -3.51
C GLY A 307 12.98 -34.78 -2.14
N HIS A 308 12.14 -35.66 -1.61
CA HIS A 308 12.64 -36.70 -0.71
C HIS A 308 11.85 -37.97 -0.96
N GLY A 309 12.61 -38.92 -1.52
CA GLY A 309 12.17 -40.17 -2.03
C GLY A 309 11.62 -41.09 -0.96
N THR A 310 10.70 -41.87 -1.41
CA THR A 310 10.25 -43.15 -0.85
C THR A 310 11.43 -44.09 -0.74
N ASP A 311 11.73 -44.56 0.46
CA ASP A 311 12.34 -45.87 0.66
C ASP A 311 11.48 -46.64 1.68
N GLY A 312 11.03 -47.77 1.18
CA GLY A 312 10.15 -48.68 1.89
C GLY A 312 10.88 -49.48 2.96
N HIS A 313 10.14 -49.84 3.98
CA HIS A 313 10.36 -51.15 4.63
C HIS A 313 9.01 -51.71 5.06
N ALA A 314 8.82 -52.96 4.62
CA ALA A 314 7.66 -53.82 4.87
C ALA A 314 7.79 -54.53 6.21
N SER A 315 6.64 -55.05 6.63
CA SER A 315 6.40 -56.14 7.62
C SER A 315 6.71 -55.83 9.09
N ASP A 316 5.78 -55.97 10.02
CA ASP A 316 5.25 -57.26 10.42
C ASP A 316 3.99 -57.10 11.30
N ARG A 317 3.13 -58.09 11.16
CA ARG A 317 1.89 -58.33 11.92
C ARG A 317 2.20 -58.64 13.38
N HIS A 318 1.35 -58.20 14.32
CA HIS A 318 0.77 -59.16 15.29
C HIS A 318 -0.51 -58.58 15.93
N ALA A 319 -1.50 -59.44 15.94
CA ALA A 319 -2.78 -59.29 16.60
C ALA A 319 -2.68 -59.66 18.10
N SER A 320 -3.58 -59.13 18.87
CA SER A 320 -4.41 -59.75 19.92
C SER A 320 -4.79 -58.70 20.97
N ASP A 321 -6.02 -58.40 21.06
CA ASP A 321 -7.05 -59.02 21.90
C ASP A 321 -7.21 -58.40 23.31
N ARG A 322 -8.42 -57.82 23.48
CA ARG A 322 -9.38 -57.95 24.60
C ARG A 322 -9.25 -57.12 25.89
N HIS A 323 -10.46 -56.71 26.20
CA HIS A 323 -11.07 -56.39 27.52
C HIS A 323 -10.75 -55.00 28.07
N GLY A 324 -11.67 -54.18 28.40
CA GLY A 324 -13.04 -54.38 28.95
C GLY A 324 -13.18 -53.63 30.25
N THR A 325 -14.34 -53.02 30.42
CA THR A 325 -14.97 -52.54 31.68
C THR A 325 -14.49 -51.19 32.24
N ASP A 326 -15.36 -50.21 32.17
CA ASP A 326 -16.40 -49.84 33.17
C ASP A 326 -15.89 -49.05 34.40
N GLY A 327 -16.58 -48.02 34.75
CA GLY A 327 -16.65 -47.46 36.10
C GLY A 327 -16.36 -45.97 36.19
N ASP A 328 -17.33 -45.16 35.96
CA ASP A 328 -18.20 -44.43 36.89
C ASP A 328 -17.54 -43.54 37.97
N LEU A 329 -18.11 -42.32 38.04
CA LEU A 329 -18.29 -41.47 39.22
C LEU A 329 -17.09 -40.72 39.85
N ARG A 330 -16.98 -39.47 39.60
CA ARG A 330 -17.47 -38.34 40.45
C ARG A 330 -17.08 -37.00 39.86
#